data_d8cd350b928133855e6af23aad5f9b75
#
_entry.id   d8cd350b928133855e6af23aad5f9b75
#
_cell.length_a   1.000
_cell.length_b   1.000
_cell.length_c   1.000
_cell.angle_alpha   90.00
_cell.angle_beta   90.00
_cell.angle_gamma   90.00
#
_symmetry.space_group_name_H-M   'P 1'
#
loop_
_entity.id
_entity.type
_entity.pdbx_description
1 polymer ?
#
loop_
_entity_poly.entity_id
_entity_poly.type
_entity_poly.pdbx_seq_one_letter_code
_entity_poly.pdbx_strand_id
1 'polypeptide(L)'
;MTLSAVLVRGRRYLTVGALCAVIHNVIMIGADLAGLHYVLATIISFVVLTPLGYLLHSRFTFRQARSLAGFLRFTAGIAAAYPLSLGLMVLFCTALEWPVLIAAPLTTIVLIVYNYVSAHWAIVRSWRTT
;
A
#
# COMPACT_ATOMS: atom_id res chain seq x y z
N MET A 1 19.25 -7.60 -12.16
CA MET A 1 18.49 -8.36 -11.15
C MET A 1 17.94 -9.63 -11.80
N THR A 2 18.13 -10.78 -11.16
CA THR A 2 17.66 -12.06 -11.70
C THR A 2 16.16 -12.22 -11.51
N LEU A 3 15.53 -13.06 -12.35
CA LEU A 3 14.11 -13.37 -12.21
C LEU A 3 13.79 -13.97 -10.83
N SER A 4 14.64 -14.86 -10.32
CA SER A 4 14.46 -15.43 -8.99
C SER A 4 14.47 -14.39 -7.88
N ALA A 5 15.33 -13.36 -7.99
CA ALA A 5 15.38 -12.26 -7.02
C ALA A 5 14.09 -11.43 -7.08
N VAL A 6 13.56 -11.17 -8.27
CA VAL A 6 12.29 -10.45 -8.46
C VAL A 6 11.14 -11.23 -7.85
N LEU A 7 11.07 -12.54 -8.09
CA LEU A 7 10.01 -13.39 -7.56
C LEU A 7 10.06 -13.48 -6.03
N VAL A 8 11.24 -13.61 -5.45
CA VAL A 8 11.40 -13.65 -3.99
C VAL A 8 10.97 -12.32 -3.37
N ARG A 9 11.38 -11.20 -3.96
CA ARG A 9 11.01 -9.87 -3.48
C ARG A 9 9.50 -9.64 -3.60
N GLY A 10 8.90 -10.04 -4.71
CA GLY A 10 7.46 -9.94 -4.92
C GLY A 10 6.68 -10.77 -3.91
N ARG A 11 7.12 -11.98 -3.61
CA ARG A 11 6.49 -12.84 -2.60
C ARG A 11 6.57 -12.22 -1.21
N ARG A 12 7.72 -11.66 -0.85
CA ARG A 12 7.89 -10.95 0.44
C ARG A 12 6.98 -9.73 0.51
N TYR A 13 6.90 -8.98 -0.57
CA TYR A 13 6.01 -7.82 -0.65
C TYR A 13 4.55 -8.23 -0.40
N LEU A 14 4.09 -9.29 -1.05
CA LEU A 14 2.71 -9.77 -0.88
C LEU A 14 2.46 -10.28 0.54
N THR A 15 3.44 -10.92 1.17
CA THR A 15 3.33 -11.39 2.56
C THR A 15 3.18 -10.21 3.52
N VAL A 16 4.02 -9.19 3.40
CA VAL A 16 3.92 -7.97 4.20
C VAL A 16 2.60 -7.25 3.92
N GLY A 17 2.21 -7.17 2.64
CA GLY A 17 0.95 -6.58 2.24
C GLY A 17 -0.25 -7.27 2.85
N ALA A 18 -0.24 -8.61 2.87
CA ALA A 18 -1.30 -9.40 3.50
C ALA A 18 -1.39 -9.12 5.00
N LEU A 19 -0.25 -9.06 5.69
CA LEU A 19 -0.22 -8.70 7.10
C LEU A 19 -0.79 -7.31 7.34
N CYS A 20 -0.38 -6.33 6.54
CA CYS A 20 -0.91 -4.97 6.64
C CYS A 20 -2.42 -4.94 6.36
N ALA A 21 -2.90 -5.73 5.40
CA ALA A 21 -4.33 -5.82 5.11
C ALA A 21 -5.12 -6.39 6.29
N VAL A 22 -4.60 -7.41 6.96
CA VAL A 22 -5.22 -7.97 8.16
C VAL A 22 -5.30 -6.92 9.27
N ILE A 23 -4.20 -6.20 9.51
CA ILE A 23 -4.16 -5.13 10.52
C ILE A 23 -5.15 -4.02 10.14
N HIS A 24 -5.21 -3.63 8.88
CA HIS A 24 -6.18 -2.63 8.40
C HIS A 24 -7.62 -3.05 8.70
N ASN A 25 -7.97 -4.30 8.39
CA ASN A 25 -9.31 -4.80 8.65
C ASN A 25 -9.63 -4.86 10.15
N VAL A 26 -8.66 -5.24 10.98
CA VAL A 26 -8.82 -5.23 12.44
C VAL A 26 -9.10 -3.81 12.93
N ILE A 27 -8.36 -2.82 12.43
CA ILE A 27 -8.58 -1.41 12.79
C ILE A 27 -9.97 -0.95 12.35
N MET A 28 -10.37 -1.26 11.11
CA MET A 28 -11.66 -0.82 10.58
C MET A 28 -12.83 -1.44 11.34
N ILE A 29 -12.78 -2.74 11.60
CA ILE A 29 -13.83 -3.45 12.32
C ILE A 29 -13.86 -3.01 13.78
N GLY A 30 -12.71 -2.92 14.44
CA GLY A 30 -12.61 -2.47 15.82
C GLY A 30 -13.13 -1.05 16.01
N ALA A 31 -12.80 -0.15 15.08
CA ALA A 31 -13.30 1.22 15.12
C ALA A 31 -14.82 1.28 14.92
N ASP A 32 -15.35 0.47 14.01
CA ASP A 32 -16.79 0.39 13.77
C ASP A 32 -17.52 -0.10 15.04
N LEU A 33 -16.99 -1.14 15.68
CA LEU A 33 -17.55 -1.65 16.94
C LEU A 33 -17.48 -0.63 18.08
N ALA A 34 -16.48 0.27 18.04
CA ALA A 34 -16.34 1.35 19.03
C ALA A 34 -17.20 2.56 18.69
N GLY A 35 -17.97 2.53 17.61
CA GLY A 35 -18.85 3.63 17.20
C GLY A 35 -18.16 4.75 16.43
N LEU A 36 -16.94 4.55 15.95
CA LEU A 36 -16.20 5.55 15.16
C LEU A 36 -16.65 5.52 13.70
N HIS A 37 -16.74 6.70 13.09
CA HIS A 37 -17.08 6.81 11.67
C HIS A 37 -15.95 6.20 10.80
N TYR A 38 -16.31 5.59 9.67
CA TYR A 38 -15.35 4.90 8.82
C TYR A 38 -14.26 5.84 8.28
N VAL A 39 -14.54 7.12 8.07
CA VAL A 39 -13.55 8.11 7.63
C VAL A 39 -12.45 8.25 8.69
N LEU A 40 -12.82 8.36 9.97
CA LEU A 40 -11.86 8.45 11.06
C LEU A 40 -11.08 7.15 11.20
N ALA A 41 -11.73 6.00 11.06
CA ALA A 41 -11.09 4.70 11.08
C ALA A 41 -10.03 4.58 9.96
N THR A 42 -10.34 5.07 8.76
CA THR A 42 -9.43 5.08 7.62
C THR A 42 -8.19 5.95 7.92
N ILE A 43 -8.38 7.12 8.53
CA ILE A 43 -7.27 7.99 8.91
C ILE A 43 -6.38 7.31 9.96
N ILE A 44 -6.99 6.68 10.97
CA ILE A 44 -6.24 5.94 12.00
C ILE A 44 -5.43 4.81 11.35
N SER A 45 -6.06 4.05 10.46
CA SER A 45 -5.39 2.98 9.73
C SER A 45 -4.20 3.50 8.93
N PHE A 46 -4.37 4.62 8.22
CA PHE A 46 -3.27 5.24 7.47
C PHE A 46 -2.12 5.64 8.38
N VAL A 47 -2.41 6.30 9.49
CA VAL A 47 -1.39 6.76 10.45
C VAL A 47 -0.64 5.59 11.08
N VAL A 48 -1.31 4.49 11.38
CA VAL A 48 -0.70 3.30 11.97
C VAL A 48 0.07 2.49 10.93
N LEU A 49 -0.54 2.24 9.78
CA LEU A 49 0.01 1.32 8.78
C LEU A 49 1.12 1.93 7.93
N THR A 50 1.16 3.25 7.76
CA THR A 50 2.20 3.86 6.93
C THR A 50 3.59 3.67 7.54
N PRO A 51 3.85 4.00 8.82
CA PRO A 51 5.15 3.72 9.43
C PRO A 51 5.43 2.22 9.54
N LEU A 52 4.44 1.44 9.94
CA LEU A 52 4.59 0.00 10.07
C LEU A 52 4.90 -0.66 8.73
N GLY A 53 4.19 -0.28 7.67
CA GLY A 53 4.43 -0.78 6.33
C GLY A 53 5.83 -0.42 5.83
N TYR A 54 6.27 0.80 6.07
CA TYR A 54 7.63 1.22 5.72
C TYR A 54 8.68 0.37 6.43
N LEU A 55 8.53 0.16 7.75
CA LEU A 55 9.46 -0.65 8.53
C LEU A 55 9.49 -2.10 8.03
N LEU A 56 8.34 -2.69 7.79
CA LEU A 56 8.24 -4.08 7.35
C LEU A 56 8.79 -4.26 5.93
N HIS A 57 8.44 -3.36 5.00
CA HIS A 57 8.96 -3.45 3.64
C HIS A 57 10.46 -3.18 3.57
N SER A 58 10.97 -2.21 4.33
CA SER A 58 12.40 -1.93 4.36
C SER A 58 13.19 -3.13 4.88
N ARG A 59 12.67 -3.76 5.93
CA ARG A 59 13.40 -4.85 6.60
C ARG A 59 13.22 -6.19 5.88
N PHE A 60 12.00 -6.55 5.51
CA PHE A 60 11.68 -7.89 5.03
C PHE A 60 11.56 -7.98 3.52
N THR A 61 10.99 -6.99 2.87
CA THR A 61 10.77 -7.01 1.42
C THR A 61 12.03 -6.62 0.66
N PHE A 62 12.54 -5.43 0.91
CA PHE A 62 13.65 -4.86 0.15
C PHE A 62 15.00 -4.97 0.86
N ARG A 63 15.00 -5.22 2.15
CA ARG A 63 16.21 -5.37 2.99
C ARG A 63 17.18 -4.21 2.80
N GLN A 64 16.66 -3.00 2.91
CA GLN A 64 17.41 -1.76 2.76
C GLN A 64 17.47 -1.00 4.09
N ALA A 65 18.51 -0.17 4.23
CA ALA A 65 18.63 0.71 5.38
C ALA A 65 17.48 1.72 5.41
N ARG A 66 16.97 1.96 6.60
CA ARG A 66 15.88 2.92 6.82
C ARG A 66 16.44 4.34 6.84
N SER A 67 15.67 5.28 6.29
CA SER A 67 16.02 6.69 6.32
C SER A 67 14.76 7.54 6.37
N LEU A 68 14.88 8.76 6.89
CA LEU A 68 13.76 9.70 6.89
C LEU A 68 13.31 10.05 5.47
N ALA A 69 14.27 10.26 4.57
CA ALA A 69 13.97 10.54 3.17
C ALA A 69 13.21 9.38 2.50
N GLY A 70 13.62 8.14 2.76
CA GLY A 70 12.92 6.96 2.27
C GLY A 70 11.51 6.84 2.83
N PHE A 71 11.34 7.12 4.13
CA PHE A 71 10.02 7.13 4.77
C PHE A 71 9.10 8.19 4.15
N LEU A 72 9.61 9.39 3.92
CA LEU A 72 8.81 10.47 3.32
C LEU A 72 8.40 10.13 1.89
N ARG A 73 9.29 9.54 1.09
CA ARG A 73 8.94 9.07 -0.26
C ARG A 73 7.90 7.95 -0.23
N PHE A 74 8.06 7.00 0.69
CA PHE A 74 7.10 5.92 0.88
C PHE A 74 5.72 6.46 1.25
N THR A 75 5.66 7.39 2.22
CA THR A 75 4.42 8.04 2.65
C THR A 75 3.76 8.80 1.49
N ALA A 76 4.54 9.53 0.69
CA ALA A 76 4.02 10.25 -0.47
C ALA A 76 3.42 9.28 -1.50
N GLY A 77 4.08 8.14 -1.75
CA GLY A 77 3.56 7.10 -2.64
C GLY A 77 2.24 6.52 -2.16
N ILE A 78 2.15 6.21 -0.87
CA ILE A 78 0.91 5.69 -0.27
C ILE A 78 -0.21 6.73 -0.34
N ALA A 79 0.09 7.99 0.01
CA ALA A 79 -0.89 9.06 -0.07
C ALA A 79 -1.41 9.26 -1.50
N ALA A 80 -0.54 9.18 -2.50
CA ALA A 80 -0.93 9.29 -3.91
C ALA A 80 -1.78 8.11 -4.39
N ALA A 81 -1.72 6.96 -3.71
CA ALA A 81 -2.56 5.81 -4.05
C ALA A 81 -4.06 6.08 -3.84
N TYR A 82 -4.42 6.94 -2.90
CA TYR A 82 -5.82 7.24 -2.63
C TYR A 82 -6.52 7.92 -3.82
N PRO A 83 -6.02 9.05 -4.37
CA PRO A 83 -6.63 9.62 -5.56
C PRO A 83 -6.55 8.70 -6.77
N LEU A 84 -5.49 7.88 -6.90
CA LEU A 84 -5.40 6.89 -7.96
C LEU A 84 -6.52 5.85 -7.83
N SER A 85 -6.74 5.33 -6.63
CA SER A 85 -7.81 4.37 -6.35
C SER A 85 -9.18 4.97 -6.68
N LEU A 86 -9.43 6.18 -6.21
CA LEU A 86 -10.69 6.88 -6.47
C LEU A 86 -10.88 7.12 -7.97
N GLY A 87 -9.84 7.57 -8.67
CA GLY A 87 -9.88 7.81 -10.11
C GLY A 87 -10.18 6.53 -10.89
N LEU A 88 -9.59 5.40 -10.51
CA LEU A 88 -9.84 4.11 -11.13
C LEU A 88 -11.28 3.64 -10.90
N MET A 89 -11.80 3.81 -9.67
CA MET A 89 -13.17 3.44 -9.37
C MET A 89 -14.17 4.32 -10.15
N VAL A 90 -13.91 5.62 -10.27
CA VAL A 90 -14.73 6.51 -11.09
C VAL A 90 -14.66 6.08 -12.56
N LEU A 91 -13.49 5.79 -13.08
CA LEU A 91 -13.33 5.33 -14.45
C LEU A 91 -14.14 4.05 -14.71
N PHE A 92 -13.97 3.04 -13.87
CA PHE A 92 -14.60 1.74 -14.08
C PHE A 92 -16.11 1.76 -13.82
N CYS A 93 -16.55 2.41 -12.75
CA CYS A 93 -17.95 2.39 -12.34
C CYS A 93 -18.80 3.46 -13.01
N THR A 94 -18.25 4.64 -13.26
CA THR A 94 -19.00 5.76 -13.85
C THR A 94 -18.83 5.84 -15.36
N ALA A 95 -17.59 5.86 -15.85
CA ALA A 95 -17.33 6.04 -17.28
C ALA A 95 -17.60 4.76 -18.08
N LEU A 96 -17.17 3.60 -17.57
CA LEU A 96 -17.35 2.30 -18.25
C LEU A 96 -18.59 1.55 -17.76
N GLU A 97 -19.27 2.06 -16.74
CA GLU A 97 -20.49 1.46 -16.18
C GLU A 97 -20.30 0.00 -15.74
N TRP A 98 -19.10 -0.34 -15.26
CA TRP A 98 -18.82 -1.67 -14.75
C TRP A 98 -19.34 -1.81 -13.31
N PRO A 99 -19.82 -3.00 -12.93
CA PRO A 99 -20.23 -3.25 -11.55
C PRO A 99 -19.02 -3.21 -10.59
N VAL A 100 -19.28 -2.80 -9.35
CA VAL A 100 -18.25 -2.75 -8.31
C VAL A 100 -17.58 -4.11 -8.11
N LEU A 101 -18.34 -5.20 -8.31
CA LEU A 101 -17.83 -6.56 -8.19
C LEU A 101 -16.63 -6.83 -9.12
N ILE A 102 -16.58 -6.17 -10.28
CA ILE A 102 -15.49 -6.28 -11.26
C ILE A 102 -14.50 -5.14 -11.05
N ALA A 103 -14.99 -3.92 -10.83
CA ALA A 103 -14.14 -2.72 -10.71
C ALA A 103 -13.21 -2.77 -9.48
N ALA A 104 -13.71 -3.24 -8.35
CA ALA A 104 -12.91 -3.27 -7.11
C ALA A 104 -11.71 -4.24 -7.20
N PRO A 105 -11.86 -5.49 -7.67
CA PRO A 105 -10.70 -6.37 -7.85
C PRO A 105 -9.68 -5.82 -8.85
N LEU A 106 -10.13 -5.23 -9.97
CA LEU A 106 -9.23 -4.65 -10.96
C LEU A 106 -8.47 -3.46 -10.39
N THR A 107 -9.14 -2.59 -9.65
CA THR A 107 -8.50 -1.48 -8.94
C THR A 107 -7.45 -2.01 -7.97
N THR A 108 -7.77 -3.06 -7.22
CA THR A 108 -6.85 -3.70 -6.28
C THR A 108 -5.59 -4.20 -6.98
N ILE A 109 -5.74 -4.87 -8.13
CA ILE A 109 -4.59 -5.37 -8.91
C ILE A 109 -3.71 -4.21 -9.36
N VAL A 110 -4.29 -3.15 -9.91
CA VAL A 110 -3.54 -1.97 -10.34
C VAL A 110 -2.81 -1.33 -9.15
N LEU A 111 -3.47 -1.24 -8.01
CA LEU A 111 -2.86 -0.67 -6.80
C LEU A 111 -1.75 -1.54 -6.23
N ILE A 112 -1.86 -2.86 -6.31
CA ILE A 112 -0.78 -3.77 -5.88
C ILE A 112 0.48 -3.48 -6.70
N VAL A 113 0.35 -3.40 -8.03
CA VAL A 113 1.47 -3.08 -8.91
C VAL A 113 2.01 -1.68 -8.63
N TYR A 114 1.13 -0.70 -8.52
CA TYR A 114 1.51 0.68 -8.22
C TYR A 114 2.26 0.76 -6.88
N ASN A 115 1.71 0.15 -5.84
CA ASN A 115 2.30 0.21 -4.50
C ASN A 115 3.66 -0.49 -4.46
N TYR A 116 3.81 -1.61 -5.16
CA TYR A 116 5.11 -2.30 -5.24
C TYR A 116 6.16 -1.41 -5.92
N VAL A 117 5.83 -0.83 -7.08
CA VAL A 117 6.75 0.02 -7.83
C VAL A 117 7.09 1.27 -7.02
N SER A 118 6.10 1.89 -6.40
CA SER A 118 6.27 3.08 -5.57
C SER A 118 7.15 2.79 -4.34
N ALA A 119 6.89 1.68 -3.65
CA ALA A 119 7.68 1.29 -2.48
C ALA A 119 9.12 0.94 -2.86
N HIS A 120 9.31 0.24 -3.97
CA HIS A 120 10.63 -0.05 -4.50
C HIS A 120 11.40 1.24 -4.80
N TRP A 121 10.77 2.18 -5.51
CA TRP A 121 11.40 3.46 -5.82
C TRP A 121 11.75 4.23 -4.54
N ALA A 122 10.83 4.30 -3.59
CA ALA A 122 11.02 5.07 -2.36
C ALA A 122 12.15 4.50 -1.49
N ILE A 123 12.19 3.18 -1.32
CA ILE A 123 13.08 2.50 -0.38
C ILE A 123 14.45 2.25 -1.02
N VAL A 124 14.47 1.69 -2.22
CA VAL A 124 15.73 1.33 -2.88
C VAL A 124 16.50 2.58 -3.33
N ARG A 125 15.79 3.59 -3.83
CA ARG A 125 16.42 4.85 -4.23
C ARG A 125 17.09 5.56 -3.05
N SER A 126 16.50 5.49 -1.86
CA SER A 126 17.08 6.14 -0.69
C SER A 126 18.45 5.57 -0.33
N TRP A 127 18.66 4.28 -0.60
CA TRP A 127 19.94 3.64 -0.35
C TRP A 127 21.02 4.11 -1.33
N ARG A 128 20.64 4.39 -2.58
CA ARG A 128 21.61 4.81 -3.61
C ARG A 128 22.08 6.26 -3.45
N THR A 129 21.34 7.06 -2.73
CA THR A 129 21.68 8.48 -2.56
C THR A 129 22.50 8.73 -1.29
N THR A 130 22.69 7.72 -0.47
CA THR A 130 23.56 7.79 0.71
C THR A 130 24.88 7.09 0.45
#